data_b3d0704747a2e93f7e0b52c8117ccaa5
#
_entry.id   b3d0704747a2e93f7e0b52c8117ccaa5
#
_cell.length_a   1.000
_cell.length_b   1.000
_cell.length_c   1.000
_cell.angle_alpha   90.00
_cell.angle_beta   90.00
_cell.angle_gamma   90.00
#
_symmetry.space_group_name_H-M   'P 1'
#
loop_
_entity.id
_entity.type
_entity.pdbx_description
1 polymer ?
#
loop_
_entity_poly.entity_id
_entity_poly.type
_entity_poly.pdbx_seq_one_letter_code
_entity_poly.pdbx_strand_id
1 'polypeptide(L)'
;MPGLPDDDASAPDSAPQTDEPPGAPTKVGAQTVRMVARATAGGTAVRVALSNSFGHAPVRIDAAWIARHERGAAIHAGSARALTFGGRAAVLLPTGAHISSDPVEYDVPVQTDLVVSLHVSDEDVIPTTHEVGLRTAWLAPGNQTATRNLRDATAFQSYLWLAGIDVLAQPSAATIVAIGDSVVDGMETTPDADAPWPSSLARRLAAREGMPPRAVINMGIAGNRVLRETDGMGASALARFDRDVLARPGVRWVVLSEGLNDMFFGFMPGLPESERATAEDIIVGYRMLIARAHLHGLRVIGCTLLPIGGTFIFTAELERVRQDVNCWIRGSGEFDAVVDLEAATRDPDSAEPVKVRTEFFSDDGIHPNDAGQQAMAEAFDLELFRE
;
A
#
# COMPACT_ATOMS: atom_id res chain seq x y z
N MET A 1 55.39 4.91 42.09
CA MET A 1 54.17 4.42 41.46
C MET A 1 53.33 5.64 41.15
N PRO A 2 53.25 6.11 39.90
CA PRO A 2 52.30 7.16 39.52
C PRO A 2 50.99 6.52 39.09
N GLY A 3 49.86 7.14 39.51
CA GLY A 3 48.50 6.72 39.25
C GLY A 3 48.11 6.84 37.78
N LEU A 4 47.22 5.95 37.35
CA LEU A 4 46.57 5.96 36.07
C LEU A 4 45.50 7.07 36.09
N PRO A 5 45.25 7.76 34.96
CA PRO A 5 44.17 8.71 34.84
C PRO A 5 42.82 7.98 34.63
N ASP A 6 41.78 8.50 35.29
CA ASP A 6 40.38 8.14 35.10
C ASP A 6 39.96 8.58 33.71
N ASP A 7 39.64 7.62 32.83
CA ASP A 7 38.93 7.85 31.57
C ASP A 7 37.40 7.89 31.84
N ASP A 8 36.92 9.09 32.14
CA ASP A 8 35.50 9.41 32.10
C ASP A 8 35.14 9.77 30.64
N ALA A 9 34.91 8.73 29.83
CA ALA A 9 34.34 8.88 28.48
C ALA A 9 32.83 8.76 28.59
N SER A 10 32.18 9.91 28.80
CA SER A 10 30.75 10.07 28.58
C SER A 10 30.39 9.65 27.15
N ALA A 11 29.56 8.63 27.04
CA ALA A 11 28.94 8.21 25.77
C ALA A 11 28.23 9.40 25.13
N PRO A 12 28.29 9.58 23.79
CA PRO A 12 27.54 10.63 23.13
C PRO A 12 26.03 10.34 23.20
N ASP A 13 25.36 11.36 23.68
CA ASP A 13 23.92 11.45 23.90
C ASP A 13 23.13 11.31 22.58
N SER A 14 22.07 10.51 22.66
CA SER A 14 20.85 10.49 21.88
C SER A 14 20.91 10.91 20.39
N ALA A 15 20.63 9.94 19.52
CA ALA A 15 20.12 10.21 18.18
C ALA A 15 18.95 11.20 18.24
N PRO A 16 18.79 12.09 17.25
CA PRO A 16 17.67 13.00 17.22
C PRO A 16 16.36 12.20 17.25
N GLN A 17 15.48 12.50 18.20
CA GLN A 17 14.12 11.97 18.21
C GLN A 17 13.43 12.56 16.99
N THR A 18 13.14 11.74 16.00
CA THR A 18 12.21 12.08 14.93
C THR A 18 10.83 12.19 15.56
N ASP A 19 10.08 13.25 15.29
CA ASP A 19 8.70 13.43 15.75
C ASP A 19 7.73 12.43 15.06
N GLU A 20 8.22 11.56 14.22
CA GLU A 20 7.43 10.54 13.52
C GLU A 20 7.12 9.35 14.43
N PRO A 21 5.87 8.84 14.38
CA PRO A 21 5.51 7.61 15.09
C PRO A 21 6.40 6.43 14.64
N PRO A 22 6.74 5.52 15.55
CA PRO A 22 7.52 4.33 15.20
C PRO A 22 6.78 3.46 14.18
N GLY A 23 7.53 2.64 13.45
CA GLY A 23 6.99 1.63 12.54
C GLY A 23 6.15 0.56 13.24
N ALA A 24 5.85 -0.52 12.53
CA ALA A 24 5.02 -1.61 13.04
C ALA A 24 5.55 -2.17 14.36
N PRO A 25 4.67 -2.43 15.35
CA PRO A 25 5.07 -3.13 16.57
C PRO A 25 5.44 -4.58 16.25
N THR A 26 6.50 -5.08 16.85
CA THR A 26 6.95 -6.47 16.68
C THR A 26 5.99 -7.47 17.32
N LYS A 27 5.25 -7.03 18.35
CA LYS A 27 4.28 -7.84 19.10
C LYS A 27 3.11 -6.99 19.57
N VAL A 28 1.95 -7.62 19.67
CA VAL A 28 0.73 -7.06 20.27
C VAL A 28 0.25 -8.01 21.35
N GLY A 29 -0.25 -7.51 22.47
CA GLY A 29 -0.79 -8.37 23.52
C GLY A 29 -1.68 -7.64 24.51
N ALA A 30 -2.82 -8.22 24.83
CA ALA A 30 -3.86 -7.65 25.69
C ALA A 30 -4.23 -6.19 25.36
N GLN A 31 -4.28 -5.85 24.06
CA GLN A 31 -4.40 -4.48 23.55
C GLN A 31 -5.51 -4.31 22.53
N THR A 32 -5.97 -3.08 22.40
CA THR A 32 -6.76 -2.62 21.25
C THR A 32 -5.82 -2.00 20.22
N VAL A 33 -5.91 -2.48 18.98
CA VAL A 33 -5.31 -1.86 17.79
C VAL A 33 -6.37 -1.02 17.11
N ARG A 34 -6.09 0.25 16.85
CA ARG A 34 -6.98 1.16 16.12
C ARG A 34 -6.29 1.72 14.90
N MET A 35 -6.87 1.50 13.73
CA MET A 35 -6.31 1.86 12.41
C MET A 35 -7.29 2.72 11.63
N VAL A 36 -6.78 3.63 10.81
CA VAL A 36 -7.57 4.49 9.92
C VAL A 36 -7.35 4.06 8.49
N ALA A 37 -8.44 3.88 7.74
CA ALA A 37 -8.38 3.60 6.31
C ALA A 37 -9.43 4.41 5.56
N ARG A 38 -9.09 4.92 4.37
CA ARG A 38 -10.01 5.70 3.54
C ARG A 38 -10.87 4.81 2.66
N ALA A 39 -12.19 4.96 2.75
CA ALA A 39 -13.12 4.41 1.79
C ALA A 39 -13.18 5.33 0.56
N THR A 40 -12.65 4.87 -0.56
CA THR A 40 -12.62 5.63 -1.83
C THR A 40 -13.96 5.58 -2.57
N ALA A 41 -14.84 4.62 -2.24
CA ALA A 41 -16.22 4.55 -2.71
C ALA A 41 -17.22 4.68 -1.56
N GLY A 42 -18.40 5.22 -1.83
CA GLY A 42 -19.52 5.27 -0.89
C GLY A 42 -20.40 4.02 -0.97
N GLY A 43 -21.17 3.77 0.09
CA GLY A 43 -22.09 2.64 0.16
C GLY A 43 -22.97 2.65 1.39
N THR A 44 -23.86 1.66 1.49
CA THR A 44 -24.90 1.55 2.55
C THR A 44 -24.63 0.44 3.56
N ALA A 45 -23.63 -0.38 3.32
CA ALA A 45 -23.16 -1.39 4.26
C ALA A 45 -21.66 -1.59 4.09
N VAL A 46 -20.99 -2.11 5.12
CA VAL A 46 -19.56 -2.42 5.11
C VAL A 46 -19.30 -3.81 5.66
N ARG A 47 -18.19 -4.38 5.25
CA ARG A 47 -17.54 -5.49 5.94
C ARG A 47 -16.02 -5.27 5.93
N VAL A 48 -15.36 -5.77 6.95
CA VAL A 48 -13.92 -5.64 7.13
C VAL A 48 -13.24 -6.97 6.84
N ALA A 49 -12.23 -6.94 6.00
CA ALA A 49 -11.39 -8.09 5.70
C ALA A 49 -10.13 -8.05 6.57
N LEU A 50 -9.83 -9.20 7.19
CA LEU A 50 -8.64 -9.43 8.02
C LEU A 50 -7.77 -10.52 7.39
N SER A 51 -6.45 -10.39 7.54
CA SER A 51 -5.46 -11.31 7.00
C SER A 51 -4.45 -11.74 8.06
N ASN A 52 -4.17 -13.02 8.12
CA ASN A 52 -3.02 -13.61 8.82
C ASN A 52 -2.14 -14.40 7.86
N SER A 53 -2.01 -13.91 6.62
CA SER A 53 -1.30 -14.59 5.53
C SER A 53 0.15 -14.90 5.86
N PHE A 54 0.80 -14.05 6.64
CA PHE A 54 2.20 -14.17 7.01
C PHE A 54 2.39 -14.47 8.51
N GLY A 55 1.30 -14.75 9.23
CA GLY A 55 1.37 -15.06 10.65
C GLY A 55 1.99 -16.44 10.90
N HIS A 56 2.74 -16.56 12.00
CA HIS A 56 3.36 -17.81 12.43
C HIS A 56 2.44 -18.65 13.34
N ALA A 57 1.38 -18.05 13.87
CA ALA A 57 0.40 -18.69 14.74
C ALA A 57 -1.01 -18.16 14.46
N PRO A 58 -2.08 -18.91 14.78
CA PRO A 58 -3.43 -18.39 14.76
C PRO A 58 -3.56 -17.22 15.73
N VAL A 59 -4.39 -16.22 15.36
CA VAL A 59 -4.65 -15.02 16.16
C VAL A 59 -6.13 -14.99 16.55
N ARG A 60 -6.42 -14.79 17.83
CA ARG A 60 -7.77 -14.58 18.32
C ARG A 60 -8.08 -13.09 18.35
N ILE A 61 -9.06 -12.68 17.56
CA ILE A 61 -9.66 -11.34 17.63
C ILE A 61 -10.92 -11.46 18.49
N ASP A 62 -10.89 -10.86 19.69
CA ASP A 62 -11.99 -10.99 20.66
C ASP A 62 -13.11 -9.99 20.44
N ALA A 63 -12.79 -8.84 19.85
CA ALA A 63 -13.76 -7.82 19.45
C ALA A 63 -13.23 -7.04 18.25
N ALA A 64 -14.13 -6.69 17.35
CA ALA A 64 -13.83 -5.84 16.21
C ALA A 64 -14.95 -4.80 16.04
N TRP A 65 -14.58 -3.56 15.74
CA TRP A 65 -15.50 -2.45 15.55
C TRP A 65 -15.10 -1.60 14.35
N ILE A 66 -16.10 -1.01 13.70
CA ILE A 66 -15.91 0.02 12.67
C ILE A 66 -16.57 1.32 13.12
N ALA A 67 -15.97 2.46 12.78
CA ALA A 67 -16.50 3.78 13.10
C ALA A 67 -16.06 4.82 12.06
N ARG A 68 -16.66 6.03 12.07
CA ARG A 68 -16.10 7.19 11.33
C ARG A 68 -14.94 7.79 12.12
N HIS A 69 -13.88 8.13 11.42
CA HIS A 69 -12.75 8.86 11.99
C HIS A 69 -13.13 10.30 12.28
N GLU A 70 -12.73 10.82 13.45
CA GLU A 70 -12.91 12.23 13.82
C GLU A 70 -11.58 12.99 13.70
N ARG A 71 -10.60 12.64 14.51
CA ARG A 71 -9.24 13.18 14.50
C ARG A 71 -8.32 12.35 15.39
N GLY A 72 -7.04 12.22 15.03
CA GLY A 72 -6.10 11.40 15.79
C GLY A 72 -6.71 10.02 16.08
N ALA A 73 -6.66 9.55 17.31
CA ALA A 73 -7.27 8.27 17.71
C ALA A 73 -8.79 8.32 17.97
N ALA A 74 -9.43 9.49 17.83
CA ALA A 74 -10.85 9.66 18.17
C ALA A 74 -11.78 9.23 17.03
N ILE A 75 -12.93 8.66 17.40
CA ILE A 75 -14.02 8.33 16.50
C ILE A 75 -15.24 9.24 16.73
N HIS A 76 -16.01 9.51 15.67
CA HIS A 76 -17.26 10.26 15.81
C HIS A 76 -18.23 9.58 16.77
N ALA A 77 -18.78 10.37 17.67
CA ALA A 77 -19.76 9.88 18.66
C ALA A 77 -20.97 9.22 17.96
N GLY A 78 -21.37 8.05 18.44
CA GLY A 78 -22.51 7.30 17.91
C GLY A 78 -22.27 6.58 16.56
N SER A 79 -21.09 6.72 15.96
CA SER A 79 -20.77 6.09 14.67
C SER A 79 -20.28 4.65 14.81
N ALA A 80 -19.86 4.21 16.00
CA ALA A 80 -19.29 2.89 16.20
C ALA A 80 -20.32 1.77 15.99
N ARG A 81 -19.94 0.73 15.26
CA ARG A 81 -20.71 -0.50 15.05
C ARG A 81 -19.83 -1.70 15.34
N ALA A 82 -20.37 -2.68 16.08
CA ALA A 82 -19.70 -3.94 16.30
C ALA A 82 -19.69 -4.75 15.01
N LEU A 83 -18.56 -5.40 14.73
CA LEU A 83 -18.42 -6.38 13.66
C LEU A 83 -18.60 -7.78 14.22
N THR A 84 -19.20 -8.67 13.44
CA THR A 84 -19.32 -10.09 13.75
C THR A 84 -18.72 -10.94 12.63
N PHE A 85 -18.47 -12.20 12.92
CA PHE A 85 -17.89 -13.18 12.00
C PHE A 85 -18.72 -14.47 12.10
N GLY A 86 -19.61 -14.70 11.16
CA GLY A 86 -20.61 -15.77 11.24
C GLY A 86 -21.54 -15.63 12.46
N GLY A 87 -21.95 -14.39 12.77
CA GLY A 87 -22.79 -14.04 13.91
C GLY A 87 -22.07 -14.00 15.27
N ARG A 88 -20.76 -14.21 15.33
CA ARG A 88 -19.98 -14.20 16.59
C ARG A 88 -19.11 -12.93 16.67
N ALA A 89 -19.02 -12.35 17.86
CA ALA A 89 -18.18 -11.17 18.10
C ALA A 89 -16.67 -11.49 18.03
N ALA A 90 -16.29 -12.68 18.45
CA ALA A 90 -14.91 -13.15 18.41
C ALA A 90 -14.68 -14.13 17.26
N VAL A 91 -13.48 -14.10 16.71
CA VAL A 91 -13.05 -15.02 15.66
C VAL A 91 -11.59 -15.46 15.87
N LEU A 92 -11.30 -16.72 15.53
CA LEU A 92 -9.92 -17.19 15.37
C LEU A 92 -9.53 -16.98 13.91
N LEU A 93 -8.44 -16.26 13.69
CA LEU A 93 -7.83 -16.01 12.38
C LEU A 93 -6.66 -16.98 12.19
N PRO A 94 -6.86 -18.11 11.49
CA PRO A 94 -5.81 -19.11 11.30
C PRO A 94 -4.61 -18.56 10.52
N THR A 95 -3.47 -19.19 10.67
CA THR A 95 -2.28 -18.91 9.84
C THR A 95 -2.59 -19.12 8.36
N GLY A 96 -2.16 -18.19 7.51
CA GLY A 96 -2.41 -18.21 6.07
C GLY A 96 -3.82 -17.79 5.65
N ALA A 97 -4.73 -17.51 6.61
CA ALA A 97 -6.12 -17.23 6.30
C ALA A 97 -6.42 -15.75 6.01
N HIS A 98 -7.40 -15.55 5.14
CA HIS A 98 -8.17 -14.31 5.00
C HIS A 98 -9.60 -14.56 5.45
N ILE A 99 -10.16 -13.67 6.23
CA ILE A 99 -11.55 -13.71 6.65
C ILE A 99 -12.21 -12.36 6.47
N SER A 100 -13.52 -12.34 6.26
CA SER A 100 -14.31 -11.12 6.25
C SER A 100 -15.34 -11.14 7.36
N SER A 101 -15.62 -9.97 7.93
CA SER A 101 -16.74 -9.82 8.84
C SER A 101 -18.07 -10.05 8.12
N ASP A 102 -19.13 -10.29 8.89
CA ASP A 102 -20.49 -10.16 8.39
C ASP A 102 -20.73 -8.71 7.95
N PRO A 103 -21.58 -8.46 6.95
CA PRO A 103 -21.93 -7.10 6.55
C PRO A 103 -22.70 -6.40 7.68
N VAL A 104 -22.39 -5.13 7.90
CA VAL A 104 -23.11 -4.26 8.83
C VAL A 104 -23.66 -3.04 8.07
N GLU A 105 -24.92 -2.69 8.32
CA GLU A 105 -25.52 -1.48 7.79
C GLU A 105 -24.74 -0.26 8.28
N TYR A 106 -24.20 0.50 7.33
CA TYR A 106 -23.33 1.64 7.61
C TYR A 106 -23.32 2.59 6.41
N ASP A 107 -23.81 3.80 6.60
CA ASP A 107 -23.75 4.83 5.57
C ASP A 107 -22.33 5.37 5.46
N VAL A 108 -21.70 5.12 4.33
CA VAL A 108 -20.34 5.54 4.00
C VAL A 108 -20.38 6.56 2.88
N PRO A 109 -20.17 7.85 3.16
CA PRO A 109 -19.90 8.81 2.10
C PRO A 109 -18.61 8.47 1.34
N VAL A 110 -18.54 8.85 0.05
CA VAL A 110 -17.32 8.71 -0.73
C VAL A 110 -16.18 9.53 -0.10
N GLN A 111 -14.93 9.04 -0.19
CA GLN A 111 -13.75 9.71 0.38
C GLN A 111 -13.83 9.92 1.91
N THR A 112 -14.35 8.93 2.62
CA THR A 112 -14.52 8.98 4.08
C THR A 112 -13.46 8.14 4.79
N ASP A 113 -12.82 8.70 5.80
CA ASP A 113 -11.95 7.96 6.69
C ASP A 113 -12.77 7.13 7.69
N LEU A 114 -12.53 5.83 7.68
CA LEU A 114 -13.10 4.86 8.58
C LEU A 114 -12.03 4.36 9.56
N VAL A 115 -12.48 4.03 10.75
CA VAL A 115 -11.63 3.47 11.81
C VAL A 115 -12.01 2.02 12.02
N VAL A 116 -11.04 1.12 11.95
CA VAL A 116 -11.18 -0.27 12.39
C VAL A 116 -10.44 -0.44 13.71
N SER A 117 -11.15 -0.92 14.73
CA SER A 117 -10.57 -1.22 16.05
C SER A 117 -10.70 -2.71 16.32
N LEU A 118 -9.57 -3.37 16.59
CA LEU A 118 -9.49 -4.80 16.91
C LEU A 118 -8.97 -4.96 18.35
N HIS A 119 -9.51 -5.90 19.10
CA HIS A 119 -8.98 -6.30 20.40
C HIS A 119 -8.42 -7.70 20.34
N VAL A 120 -7.18 -7.83 20.81
CA VAL A 120 -6.46 -9.11 20.98
C VAL A 120 -6.19 -9.27 22.46
N SER A 121 -6.70 -10.35 23.07
CA SER A 121 -6.48 -10.64 24.50
C SER A 121 -5.23 -11.47 24.76
N ASP A 122 -4.79 -12.26 23.77
CA ASP A 122 -3.57 -13.06 23.87
C ASP A 122 -2.35 -12.14 24.00
N GLU A 123 -1.34 -12.61 24.72
CA GLU A 123 -0.07 -11.89 24.87
C GLU A 123 0.95 -12.34 23.81
N ASP A 124 1.88 -11.46 23.50
CA ASP A 124 3.01 -11.76 22.59
C ASP A 124 2.63 -12.20 21.16
N VAL A 125 1.52 -11.71 20.63
CA VAL A 125 1.09 -12.02 19.27
C VAL A 125 1.91 -11.26 18.26
N ILE A 126 2.55 -11.98 17.32
CA ILE A 126 3.26 -11.37 16.18
C ILE A 126 2.24 -11.07 15.07
N PRO A 127 2.04 -9.81 14.70
CA PRO A 127 1.04 -9.46 13.70
C PRO A 127 1.53 -9.72 12.26
N THR A 128 0.59 -9.99 11.34
CA THR A 128 0.80 -9.71 9.93
C THR A 128 0.70 -8.20 9.74
N THR A 129 1.74 -7.60 9.15
CA THR A 129 1.89 -6.15 9.03
C THR A 129 1.90 -5.69 7.58
N HIS A 130 1.59 -4.41 7.35
CA HIS A 130 1.94 -3.66 6.16
C HIS A 130 2.77 -2.46 6.62
N GLU A 131 4.09 -2.52 6.46
CA GLU A 131 5.03 -1.59 7.11
C GLU A 131 4.87 -0.15 6.63
N VAL A 132 4.75 0.08 5.33
CA VAL A 132 4.57 1.43 4.76
C VAL A 132 3.09 1.81 4.78
N GLY A 133 2.47 1.77 5.96
CA GLY A 133 1.06 2.10 6.10
C GLY A 133 0.70 3.56 5.87
N LEU A 134 1.66 4.50 6.07
CA LEU A 134 1.54 5.96 5.90
C LEU A 134 0.33 6.59 6.60
N ARG A 135 -0.32 5.86 7.48
CA ARG A 135 -1.45 6.30 8.31
C ARG A 135 -1.16 5.96 9.75
N THR A 136 -1.33 6.95 10.60
CA THR A 136 -1.16 6.75 12.04
C THR A 136 -2.22 5.77 12.56
N ALA A 137 -1.75 4.80 13.31
CA ALA A 137 -2.51 3.81 14.05
C ALA A 137 -2.14 3.87 15.53
N TRP A 138 -2.91 3.23 16.38
CA TRP A 138 -2.71 3.29 17.83
C TRP A 138 -2.87 1.93 18.48
N LEU A 139 -2.02 1.69 19.50
CA LEU A 139 -2.17 0.63 20.48
C LEU A 139 -2.64 1.21 21.80
N ALA A 140 -3.65 0.61 22.42
CA ALA A 140 -4.13 0.99 23.75
C ALA A 140 -4.37 -0.24 24.64
N PRO A 141 -4.09 -0.18 25.96
CA PRO A 141 -4.26 -1.30 26.86
C PRO A 141 -5.72 -1.78 26.93
N GLY A 142 -5.93 -3.09 26.98
CA GLY A 142 -7.24 -3.72 27.17
C GLY A 142 -8.21 -3.47 25.99
N ASN A 143 -9.48 -3.80 26.22
CA ASN A 143 -10.52 -3.64 25.20
C ASN A 143 -11.12 -2.24 25.22
N GLN A 144 -10.70 -1.41 24.29
CA GLN A 144 -11.20 -0.06 24.05
C GLN A 144 -11.79 0.11 22.64
N THR A 145 -12.17 -0.99 21.98
CA THR A 145 -12.61 -1.01 20.58
C THR A 145 -13.79 -0.07 20.29
N ALA A 146 -14.74 0.04 21.22
CA ALA A 146 -15.95 0.88 21.09
C ALA A 146 -15.80 2.29 21.68
N THR A 147 -14.69 2.61 22.36
CA THR A 147 -14.53 3.89 23.05
C THR A 147 -14.24 5.02 22.06
N ARG A 148 -14.82 6.22 22.29
CA ARG A 148 -14.59 7.37 21.44
C ARG A 148 -13.12 7.79 21.43
N ASN A 149 -12.54 7.95 22.59
CA ASN A 149 -11.14 8.34 22.78
C ASN A 149 -10.40 7.18 23.46
N LEU A 150 -9.29 6.75 22.88
CA LEU A 150 -8.41 5.80 23.52
C LEU A 150 -7.69 6.43 24.71
N ARG A 151 -7.44 5.63 25.74
CA ARG A 151 -6.63 6.02 26.90
C ARG A 151 -5.29 5.31 26.82
N ASP A 152 -4.25 6.00 27.22
CA ASP A 152 -2.88 5.46 27.27
C ASP A 152 -2.45 4.82 25.94
N ALA A 153 -2.81 5.49 24.83
CA ALA A 153 -2.55 5.01 23.49
C ALA A 153 -1.16 5.45 23.00
N THR A 154 -0.44 4.53 22.39
CA THR A 154 0.82 4.78 21.70
C THR A 154 0.59 4.73 20.19
N ALA A 155 1.08 5.74 19.48
CA ALA A 155 0.97 5.81 18.02
C ALA A 155 2.05 4.96 17.33
N PHE A 156 1.73 4.45 16.15
CA PHE A 156 2.65 3.77 15.24
C PHE A 156 2.17 3.94 13.79
N GLN A 157 3.01 3.60 12.80
CA GLN A 157 2.65 3.65 11.38
C GLN A 157 2.73 2.26 10.77
N SER A 158 1.60 1.61 10.63
CA SER A 158 1.43 0.32 9.91
C SER A 158 -0.03 -0.08 9.95
N TYR A 159 -0.40 -1.08 9.14
CA TYR A 159 -1.64 -1.83 9.30
C TYR A 159 -1.34 -3.21 9.90
N LEU A 160 -2.13 -3.62 10.90
CA LEU A 160 -2.01 -4.93 11.54
C LEU A 160 -3.26 -5.76 11.23
N TRP A 161 -3.08 -6.87 10.54
CA TRP A 161 -4.15 -7.78 10.09
C TRP A 161 -5.24 -7.16 9.20
N LEU A 162 -5.35 -5.86 9.10
CA LEU A 162 -6.36 -5.20 8.26
C LEU A 162 -5.99 -5.35 6.77
N ALA A 163 -6.83 -6.08 6.02
CA ALA A 163 -6.62 -6.33 4.59
C ALA A 163 -7.53 -5.50 3.69
N GLY A 164 -8.57 -4.88 4.23
CA GLY A 164 -9.44 -3.99 3.46
C GLY A 164 -10.80 -3.75 4.10
N ILE A 165 -11.52 -2.80 3.52
CA ILE A 165 -12.91 -2.49 3.85
C ILE A 165 -13.70 -2.54 2.55
N ASP A 166 -14.64 -3.47 2.46
CA ASP A 166 -15.58 -3.55 1.34
C ASP A 166 -16.84 -2.73 1.67
N VAL A 167 -17.37 -2.02 0.68
CA VAL A 167 -18.63 -1.28 0.80
C VAL A 167 -19.68 -1.82 -0.16
N LEU A 168 -20.93 -1.89 0.27
CA LEU A 168 -22.06 -2.20 -0.60
C LEU A 168 -22.43 -0.94 -1.36
N ALA A 169 -21.79 -0.76 -2.51
CA ALA A 169 -21.98 0.39 -3.39
C ALA A 169 -23.15 0.18 -4.35
N GLN A 170 -23.53 1.24 -5.07
CA GLN A 170 -24.55 1.14 -6.12
C GLN A 170 -24.08 0.25 -7.29
N PRO A 171 -25.01 -0.35 -8.08
CA PRO A 171 -24.68 -1.33 -9.12
C PRO A 171 -23.74 -0.85 -10.23
N SER A 172 -23.69 0.47 -10.49
CA SER A 172 -22.78 1.07 -11.47
C SER A 172 -21.33 1.28 -10.95
N ALA A 173 -21.12 1.04 -9.66
CA ALA A 173 -19.79 1.15 -9.06
C ALA A 173 -18.87 0.02 -9.55
N ALA A 174 -17.58 0.35 -9.65
CA ALA A 174 -16.56 -0.63 -9.98
C ALA A 174 -15.24 -0.28 -9.28
N THR A 175 -14.35 -1.27 -9.21
CA THR A 175 -13.07 -1.16 -8.51
C THR A 175 -11.91 -1.14 -9.50
N ILE A 176 -10.96 -0.25 -9.27
CA ILE A 176 -9.65 -0.14 -9.90
C ILE A 176 -8.64 -0.63 -8.87
N VAL A 177 -7.84 -1.61 -9.22
CA VAL A 177 -6.74 -2.10 -8.37
C VAL A 177 -5.43 -1.57 -8.89
N ALA A 178 -4.74 -0.77 -8.09
CA ALA A 178 -3.36 -0.36 -8.35
C ALA A 178 -2.43 -1.37 -7.67
N ILE A 179 -1.73 -2.18 -8.46
CA ILE A 179 -0.76 -3.16 -7.98
C ILE A 179 0.64 -2.72 -8.36
N GLY A 180 1.58 -2.81 -7.42
CA GLY A 180 2.95 -2.38 -7.63
C GLY A 180 3.81 -2.41 -6.37
N ASP A 181 4.89 -1.66 -6.43
CA ASP A 181 5.94 -1.58 -5.41
C ASP A 181 5.79 -0.34 -4.49
N SER A 182 6.91 0.14 -3.94
CA SER A 182 6.95 1.32 -3.06
C SER A 182 6.38 2.59 -3.69
N VAL A 183 6.44 2.71 -5.02
CA VAL A 183 5.90 3.87 -5.75
C VAL A 183 4.37 3.87 -5.74
N VAL A 184 3.75 2.70 -5.82
CA VAL A 184 2.29 2.54 -5.67
C VAL A 184 1.88 2.63 -4.22
N ASP A 185 2.65 2.01 -3.32
CA ASP A 185 2.44 2.06 -1.87
C ASP A 185 2.44 3.51 -1.36
N GLY A 186 3.34 4.33 -1.91
CA GLY A 186 3.45 5.76 -1.64
C GLY A 186 4.59 6.09 -0.68
N MET A 187 5.61 5.25 -0.61
CA MET A 187 6.81 5.51 0.20
C MET A 187 7.31 6.94 -0.03
N GLU A 188 7.80 7.61 1.02
CA GLU A 188 8.26 9.00 1.03
C GLU A 188 7.16 10.07 0.83
N THR A 189 5.88 9.70 0.89
CA THR A 189 4.81 10.71 0.96
C THR A 189 4.53 11.10 2.41
N THR A 190 3.96 12.28 2.58
CA THR A 190 3.61 12.83 3.90
C THR A 190 2.62 11.92 4.62
N PRO A 191 2.98 11.39 5.81
CA PRO A 191 2.07 10.58 6.62
C PRO A 191 0.74 11.29 6.90
N ASP A 192 -0.35 10.53 6.94
CA ASP A 192 -1.73 10.99 7.14
C ASP A 192 -2.29 11.95 6.08
N ALA A 193 -1.48 12.35 5.08
CA ALA A 193 -1.93 13.23 3.99
C ALA A 193 -2.74 12.51 2.90
N ASP A 194 -2.74 11.15 2.89
CA ASP A 194 -3.39 10.35 1.85
C ASP A 194 -2.87 10.72 0.44
N ALA A 195 -1.56 10.93 0.34
CA ALA A 195 -0.88 11.49 -0.83
C ALA A 195 -0.50 10.49 -1.94
N PRO A 196 -0.41 9.15 -1.75
CA PRO A 196 -0.07 8.22 -2.83
C PRO A 196 -0.96 8.43 -4.07
N TRP A 197 -0.40 8.22 -5.28
CA TRP A 197 -1.12 8.48 -6.53
C TRP A 197 -2.45 7.72 -6.67
N PRO A 198 -2.62 6.48 -6.12
CA PRO A 198 -3.93 5.82 -6.17
C PRO A 198 -5.00 6.60 -5.40
N SER A 199 -4.64 7.20 -4.26
CA SER A 199 -5.54 8.05 -3.47
C SER A 199 -5.87 9.35 -4.22
N SER A 200 -4.89 9.96 -4.88
CA SER A 200 -5.10 11.16 -5.71
C SER A 200 -5.97 10.85 -6.92
N LEU A 201 -5.77 9.70 -7.58
CA LEU A 201 -6.64 9.22 -8.67
C LEU A 201 -8.09 9.02 -8.18
N ALA A 202 -8.27 8.40 -7.01
CA ALA A 202 -9.60 8.22 -6.41
C ALA A 202 -10.31 9.55 -6.17
N ARG A 203 -9.62 10.57 -5.66
CA ARG A 203 -10.18 11.92 -5.48
C ARG A 203 -10.57 12.56 -6.82
N ARG A 204 -9.72 12.44 -7.85
CA ARG A 204 -10.01 12.96 -9.20
C ARG A 204 -11.24 12.30 -9.82
N LEU A 205 -11.36 10.98 -9.71
CA LEU A 205 -12.52 10.22 -10.20
C LEU A 205 -13.80 10.61 -9.46
N ALA A 206 -13.74 10.74 -8.13
CA ALA A 206 -14.88 11.15 -7.31
C ALA A 206 -15.35 12.58 -7.60
N ALA A 207 -14.44 13.48 -7.97
CA ALA A 207 -14.74 14.87 -8.33
C ALA A 207 -15.22 15.04 -9.79
N ARG A 208 -15.05 14.02 -10.65
CA ARG A 208 -15.38 14.11 -12.07
C ARG A 208 -16.89 14.00 -12.27
N GLU A 209 -17.53 15.07 -12.70
CA GLU A 209 -18.97 15.09 -13.00
C GLU A 209 -19.32 14.03 -14.06
N GLY A 210 -20.40 13.30 -13.81
CA GLY A 210 -20.90 12.26 -14.71
C GLY A 210 -20.04 10.98 -14.75
N MET A 211 -19.01 10.85 -13.91
CA MET A 211 -18.26 9.61 -13.73
C MET A 211 -19.05 8.67 -12.82
N PRO A 212 -19.29 7.41 -13.23
CA PRO A 212 -19.84 6.41 -12.32
C PRO A 212 -18.88 6.20 -11.12
N PRO A 213 -19.38 5.79 -9.94
CA PRO A 213 -18.50 5.58 -8.78
C PRO A 213 -17.40 4.58 -9.07
N ARG A 214 -16.19 4.99 -8.78
CA ARG A 214 -14.97 4.18 -8.95
C ARG A 214 -14.21 4.13 -7.63
N ALA A 215 -14.11 2.93 -7.06
CA ALA A 215 -13.17 2.68 -5.98
C ALA A 215 -11.77 2.55 -6.56
N VAL A 216 -10.78 3.11 -5.91
CA VAL A 216 -9.37 2.83 -6.19
C VAL A 216 -8.78 2.23 -4.93
N ILE A 217 -8.20 1.03 -5.04
CA ILE A 217 -7.51 0.37 -3.95
C ILE A 217 -6.02 0.28 -4.26
N ASN A 218 -5.23 0.64 -3.26
CA ASN A 218 -3.78 0.57 -3.31
C ASN A 218 -3.34 -0.82 -2.83
N MET A 219 -2.68 -1.56 -3.73
CA MET A 219 -2.04 -2.87 -3.49
C MET A 219 -0.54 -2.78 -3.76
N GLY A 220 0.06 -1.63 -3.50
CA GLY A 220 1.51 -1.44 -3.44
C GLY A 220 2.10 -2.15 -2.24
N ILE A 221 3.32 -2.63 -2.38
CA ILE A 221 4.15 -3.16 -1.30
C ILE A 221 5.58 -2.67 -1.55
N ALA A 222 6.15 -1.93 -0.62
CA ALA A 222 7.52 -1.43 -0.75
C ALA A 222 8.51 -2.57 -1.00
N GLY A 223 9.39 -2.40 -2.00
CA GLY A 223 10.38 -3.41 -2.40
C GLY A 223 9.83 -4.58 -3.23
N ASN A 224 8.52 -4.64 -3.50
CA ASN A 224 7.91 -5.75 -4.24
C ASN A 224 8.44 -5.87 -5.67
N ARG A 225 8.37 -7.07 -6.22
CA ARG A 225 8.83 -7.44 -7.56
C ARG A 225 7.76 -8.18 -8.35
N VAL A 226 7.80 -8.08 -9.67
CA VAL A 226 6.94 -8.85 -10.57
C VAL A 226 7.19 -10.34 -10.44
N LEU A 227 8.47 -10.75 -10.47
CA LEU A 227 8.89 -12.13 -10.72
C LEU A 227 9.13 -12.93 -9.45
N ARG A 228 9.69 -12.29 -8.42
CA ARG A 228 10.25 -12.99 -7.26
C ARG A 228 9.79 -12.41 -5.94
N GLU A 229 9.67 -13.27 -4.96
CA GLU A 229 9.54 -12.89 -3.56
C GLU A 229 10.86 -12.35 -3.02
N THR A 230 10.77 -11.42 -2.09
CA THR A 230 11.90 -10.92 -1.29
C THR A 230 11.47 -10.93 0.17
N ASP A 231 12.32 -11.44 1.06
CA ASP A 231 12.05 -11.49 2.49
C ASP A 231 11.69 -10.09 3.01
N GLY A 232 10.56 -9.99 3.71
CA GLY A 232 10.03 -8.73 4.23
C GLY A 232 9.33 -7.82 3.21
N MET A 233 9.42 -8.12 1.89
CA MET A 233 8.84 -7.29 0.82
C MET A 233 7.66 -7.97 0.10
N GLY A 234 7.07 -8.96 0.75
CA GLY A 234 5.88 -9.67 0.30
C GLY A 234 6.10 -10.62 -0.89
N ALA A 235 5.06 -11.39 -1.19
CA ALA A 235 5.04 -12.28 -2.34
C ALA A 235 5.09 -11.48 -3.65
N SER A 236 5.72 -12.02 -4.71
CA SER A 236 5.79 -11.37 -6.01
C SER A 236 4.40 -11.06 -6.60
N ALA A 237 4.31 -10.08 -7.52
CA ALA A 237 3.04 -9.77 -8.19
C ALA A 237 2.44 -11.02 -8.85
N LEU A 238 3.25 -11.88 -9.47
CA LEU A 238 2.81 -13.15 -10.03
C LEU A 238 2.16 -14.08 -8.99
N ALA A 239 2.69 -14.11 -7.76
CA ALA A 239 2.19 -14.99 -6.70
C ALA A 239 0.97 -14.41 -5.99
N ARG A 240 0.91 -13.07 -5.79
CA ARG A 240 -0.17 -12.40 -5.05
C ARG A 240 -1.36 -11.93 -5.89
N PHE A 241 -1.29 -12.04 -7.22
CA PHE A 241 -2.28 -11.46 -8.15
C PHE A 241 -3.71 -11.94 -7.87
N ASP A 242 -3.90 -13.23 -7.60
CA ASP A 242 -5.23 -13.78 -7.31
C ASP A 242 -5.82 -13.17 -6.03
N ARG A 243 -5.01 -13.09 -4.97
CA ARG A 243 -5.42 -12.56 -3.68
C ARG A 243 -5.65 -11.05 -3.72
N ASP A 244 -4.73 -10.31 -4.36
CA ASP A 244 -4.68 -8.85 -4.26
C ASP A 244 -5.44 -8.15 -5.40
N VAL A 245 -5.73 -8.87 -6.49
CA VAL A 245 -6.46 -8.34 -7.64
C VAL A 245 -7.76 -9.10 -7.88
N LEU A 246 -7.69 -10.39 -8.23
CA LEU A 246 -8.86 -11.13 -8.73
C LEU A 246 -9.93 -11.35 -7.64
N ALA A 247 -9.52 -11.48 -6.38
CA ALA A 247 -10.44 -11.64 -5.25
C ALA A 247 -11.10 -10.33 -4.78
N ARG A 248 -10.74 -9.17 -5.36
CA ARG A 248 -11.31 -7.89 -4.91
C ARG A 248 -12.72 -7.69 -5.49
N PRO A 249 -13.70 -7.30 -4.64
CA PRO A 249 -15.07 -7.11 -5.12
C PRO A 249 -15.17 -6.03 -6.18
N GLY A 250 -15.91 -6.33 -7.25
CA GLY A 250 -16.23 -5.36 -8.30
C GLY A 250 -15.05 -4.87 -9.13
N VAL A 251 -13.90 -5.56 -9.10
CA VAL A 251 -12.76 -5.20 -9.93
C VAL A 251 -13.10 -5.25 -11.42
N ARG A 252 -12.69 -4.22 -12.15
CA ARG A 252 -12.77 -4.13 -13.61
C ARG A 252 -11.45 -3.71 -14.26
N TRP A 253 -10.65 -2.95 -13.55
CA TRP A 253 -9.37 -2.46 -14.04
C TRP A 253 -8.25 -2.82 -13.07
N VAL A 254 -7.12 -3.17 -13.66
CA VAL A 254 -5.83 -3.34 -12.98
C VAL A 254 -4.90 -2.28 -13.53
N VAL A 255 -4.30 -1.49 -12.66
CA VAL A 255 -3.19 -0.60 -13.01
C VAL A 255 -1.92 -1.27 -12.51
N LEU A 256 -1.07 -1.69 -13.45
CA LEU A 256 0.19 -2.38 -13.16
C LEU A 256 1.35 -1.38 -13.23
N SER A 257 1.95 -1.08 -12.10
CA SER A 257 3.09 -0.17 -11.96
C SER A 257 4.15 -0.79 -11.06
N GLU A 258 4.94 -1.69 -11.62
CA GLU A 258 5.92 -2.51 -10.90
C GLU A 258 7.00 -2.99 -11.87
N GLY A 259 8.19 -3.39 -11.37
CA GLY A 259 9.27 -3.98 -12.16
C GLY A 259 10.62 -3.31 -11.97
N LEU A 260 10.69 -2.12 -11.35
CA LEU A 260 11.95 -1.44 -11.08
C LEU A 260 12.82 -2.27 -10.11
N ASN A 261 12.20 -2.88 -9.09
CA ASN A 261 12.91 -3.71 -8.12
C ASN A 261 13.42 -5.03 -8.69
N ASP A 262 12.75 -5.61 -9.71
CA ASP A 262 13.26 -6.78 -10.42
C ASP A 262 14.62 -6.50 -11.05
N MET A 263 14.79 -5.31 -11.61
CA MET A 263 16.07 -4.86 -12.16
C MET A 263 17.04 -4.46 -11.05
N PHE A 264 16.59 -3.63 -10.10
CA PHE A 264 17.44 -3.00 -9.10
C PHE A 264 18.14 -4.00 -8.17
N PHE A 265 17.39 -4.95 -7.58
CA PHE A 265 17.96 -5.92 -6.64
C PHE A 265 19.12 -6.73 -7.22
N GLY A 266 19.08 -7.06 -8.50
CA GLY A 266 20.17 -7.80 -9.15
C GLY A 266 21.48 -7.01 -9.30
N PHE A 267 21.45 -5.69 -9.09
CA PHE A 267 22.63 -4.82 -9.17
C PHE A 267 23.12 -4.36 -7.79
N MET A 268 22.42 -4.70 -6.71
CA MET A 268 22.85 -4.34 -5.37
C MET A 268 24.13 -5.10 -4.97
N PRO A 269 25.11 -4.43 -4.33
CA PRO A 269 26.29 -5.08 -3.82
C PRO A 269 25.95 -6.22 -2.85
N GLY A 270 26.56 -7.39 -3.07
CA GLY A 270 26.35 -8.57 -2.22
C GLY A 270 25.19 -9.48 -2.60
N LEU A 271 24.35 -9.08 -3.55
CA LEU A 271 23.34 -9.98 -4.12
C LEU A 271 23.92 -10.77 -5.31
N PRO A 272 23.51 -12.04 -5.50
CA PRO A 272 24.01 -12.87 -6.58
C PRO A 272 23.51 -12.36 -7.94
N GLU A 273 24.32 -12.57 -8.99
CA GLU A 273 23.92 -12.22 -10.37
C GLU A 273 22.63 -12.91 -10.82
N SER A 274 22.28 -14.05 -10.23
CA SER A 274 21.01 -14.75 -10.49
C SER A 274 19.77 -13.94 -10.08
N GLU A 275 19.93 -12.88 -9.30
CA GLU A 275 18.86 -11.93 -8.97
C GLU A 275 18.59 -10.91 -10.09
N ARG A 276 19.51 -10.77 -11.05
CA ARG A 276 19.35 -9.84 -12.19
C ARG A 276 18.24 -10.35 -13.12
N ALA A 277 17.22 -9.55 -13.30
CA ALA A 277 16.19 -9.76 -14.29
C ALA A 277 16.55 -9.02 -15.58
N THR A 278 16.37 -9.70 -16.71
CA THR A 278 16.44 -9.07 -18.03
C THR A 278 15.11 -8.36 -18.35
N ALA A 279 15.11 -7.48 -19.34
CA ALA A 279 13.87 -6.89 -19.84
C ALA A 279 12.87 -7.95 -20.30
N GLU A 280 13.35 -9.01 -20.98
CA GLU A 280 12.48 -10.12 -21.44
C GLU A 280 11.84 -10.87 -20.26
N ASP A 281 12.57 -11.11 -19.17
CA ASP A 281 12.01 -11.79 -17.98
C ASP A 281 10.84 -10.98 -17.41
N ILE A 282 11.00 -9.65 -17.26
CA ILE A 282 9.96 -8.76 -16.75
C ILE A 282 8.76 -8.72 -17.70
N ILE A 283 9.01 -8.60 -19.02
CA ILE A 283 7.98 -8.61 -20.05
C ILE A 283 7.18 -9.93 -20.03
N VAL A 284 7.86 -11.06 -19.86
CA VAL A 284 7.17 -12.37 -19.71
C VAL A 284 6.29 -12.35 -18.46
N GLY A 285 6.77 -11.80 -17.35
CA GLY A 285 5.97 -11.61 -16.14
C GLY A 285 4.71 -10.78 -16.39
N TYR A 286 4.84 -9.66 -17.09
CA TYR A 286 3.69 -8.80 -17.44
C TYR A 286 2.69 -9.54 -18.33
N ARG A 287 3.15 -10.27 -19.36
CA ARG A 287 2.27 -11.08 -20.23
C ARG A 287 1.46 -12.10 -19.43
N MET A 288 2.07 -12.72 -18.42
CA MET A 288 1.37 -13.68 -17.55
C MET A 288 0.28 -12.98 -16.72
N LEU A 289 0.57 -11.80 -16.17
CA LEU A 289 -0.41 -11.01 -15.40
C LEU A 289 -1.55 -10.51 -16.28
N ILE A 290 -1.24 -10.00 -17.48
CA ILE A 290 -2.22 -9.54 -18.47
C ILE A 290 -3.14 -10.70 -18.89
N ALA A 291 -2.57 -11.84 -19.24
CA ALA A 291 -3.36 -13.01 -19.63
C ALA A 291 -4.30 -13.47 -18.51
N ARG A 292 -3.83 -13.48 -17.25
CA ARG A 292 -4.67 -13.85 -16.09
C ARG A 292 -5.79 -12.85 -15.88
N ALA A 293 -5.51 -11.53 -15.98
CA ALA A 293 -6.53 -10.50 -15.88
C ALA A 293 -7.60 -10.64 -16.98
N HIS A 294 -7.18 -10.82 -18.23
CA HIS A 294 -8.08 -10.98 -19.38
C HIS A 294 -8.96 -12.25 -19.26
N LEU A 295 -8.45 -13.36 -18.71
CA LEU A 295 -9.25 -14.55 -18.42
C LEU A 295 -10.43 -14.26 -17.47
N HIS A 296 -10.29 -13.23 -16.63
CA HIS A 296 -11.33 -12.77 -15.71
C HIS A 296 -12.12 -11.55 -16.25
N GLY A 297 -11.91 -11.16 -17.51
CA GLY A 297 -12.60 -10.03 -18.13
C GLY A 297 -12.16 -8.66 -17.60
N LEU A 298 -10.98 -8.58 -16.97
CA LEU A 298 -10.42 -7.32 -16.46
C LEU A 298 -9.62 -6.61 -17.56
N ARG A 299 -9.60 -5.28 -17.52
CA ARG A 299 -8.73 -4.46 -18.37
C ARG A 299 -7.44 -4.14 -17.61
N VAL A 300 -6.31 -4.21 -18.30
CA VAL A 300 -5.00 -3.94 -17.70
C VAL A 300 -4.39 -2.68 -18.28
N ILE A 301 -4.08 -1.73 -17.40
CA ILE A 301 -3.41 -0.48 -17.74
C ILE A 301 -1.96 -0.60 -17.29
N GLY A 302 -1.03 -0.53 -18.25
CA GLY A 302 0.40 -0.57 -17.96
C GLY A 302 0.95 0.81 -17.69
N CYS A 303 1.76 0.94 -16.64
CA CYS A 303 2.50 2.17 -16.35
C CYS A 303 3.97 1.99 -16.74
N THR A 304 4.58 3.01 -17.35
CA THR A 304 6.02 3.02 -17.59
C THR A 304 6.79 3.14 -16.28
N LEU A 305 7.95 2.49 -16.21
CA LEU A 305 8.89 2.57 -15.09
C LEU A 305 9.48 3.96 -14.99
N LEU A 306 9.59 4.49 -13.78
CA LEU A 306 10.07 5.84 -13.52
C LEU A 306 11.53 6.03 -13.96
N PRO A 307 11.97 7.27 -14.24
CA PRO A 307 13.36 7.57 -14.56
C PRO A 307 14.27 7.27 -13.35
N ILE A 308 15.51 6.88 -13.63
CA ILE A 308 16.54 6.60 -12.61
C ILE A 308 17.82 7.44 -12.82
N GLY A 309 17.88 8.25 -13.86
CA GLY A 309 19.04 9.06 -14.14
C GLY A 309 19.31 10.10 -13.06
N GLY A 310 20.53 10.12 -12.54
CA GLY A 310 20.94 10.98 -11.43
C GLY A 310 20.70 10.38 -10.03
N THR A 311 20.15 9.18 -9.94
CA THR A 311 19.96 8.46 -8.68
C THR A 311 21.16 7.58 -8.34
N PHE A 312 21.26 7.13 -7.09
CA PHE A 312 22.35 6.24 -6.66
C PHE A 312 22.29 4.84 -7.26
N ILE A 313 21.12 4.40 -7.75
CA ILE A 313 20.95 3.10 -8.42
C ILE A 313 21.33 3.14 -9.91
N PHE A 314 21.57 4.32 -10.46
CA PHE A 314 21.84 4.46 -11.90
C PHE A 314 23.09 3.72 -12.34
N THR A 315 22.92 2.84 -13.34
CA THR A 315 23.99 2.35 -14.21
C THR A 315 23.51 2.37 -15.65
N ALA A 316 24.43 2.48 -16.62
CA ALA A 316 24.04 2.45 -18.03
C ALA A 316 23.37 1.14 -18.45
N GLU A 317 23.72 0.02 -17.79
CA GLU A 317 23.11 -1.29 -18.01
C GLU A 317 21.66 -1.31 -17.48
N LEU A 318 21.45 -0.84 -16.26
CA LEU A 318 20.12 -0.79 -15.63
C LEU A 318 19.17 0.13 -16.44
N GLU A 319 19.68 1.31 -16.86
CA GLU A 319 18.91 2.24 -17.69
C GLU A 319 18.50 1.61 -19.04
N ARG A 320 19.40 0.84 -19.68
CA ARG A 320 19.07 0.13 -20.91
C ARG A 320 17.94 -0.87 -20.70
N VAL A 321 18.02 -1.71 -19.62
CA VAL A 321 16.96 -2.66 -19.32
C VAL A 321 15.64 -1.93 -19.08
N ARG A 322 15.66 -0.82 -18.31
CA ARG A 322 14.48 -0.01 -18.02
C ARG A 322 13.87 0.57 -19.32
N GLN A 323 14.68 1.10 -20.22
CA GLN A 323 14.21 1.62 -21.48
C GLN A 323 13.65 0.54 -22.39
N ASP A 324 14.26 -0.64 -22.44
CA ASP A 324 13.74 -1.77 -23.21
C ASP A 324 12.34 -2.17 -22.70
N VAL A 325 12.14 -2.25 -21.37
CA VAL A 325 10.83 -2.50 -20.75
C VAL A 325 9.83 -1.37 -21.11
N ASN A 326 10.23 -0.11 -20.96
CA ASN A 326 9.36 1.03 -21.25
C ASN A 326 8.98 1.12 -22.73
N CYS A 327 9.91 0.83 -23.65
CA CYS A 327 9.62 0.73 -25.07
C CYS A 327 8.56 -0.34 -25.36
N TRP A 328 8.68 -1.50 -24.71
CA TRP A 328 7.67 -2.56 -24.84
C TRP A 328 6.32 -2.15 -24.25
N ILE A 329 6.28 -1.55 -23.05
CA ILE A 329 5.03 -1.07 -22.43
C ILE A 329 4.31 -0.11 -23.40
N ARG A 330 5.03 0.85 -24.01
CA ARG A 330 4.45 1.85 -24.91
C ARG A 330 4.00 1.27 -26.25
N GLY A 331 4.75 0.29 -26.78
CA GLY A 331 4.65 -0.09 -28.20
C GLY A 331 4.07 -1.47 -28.47
N SER A 332 3.97 -2.36 -27.50
CA SER A 332 3.54 -3.75 -27.73
C SER A 332 2.06 -3.89 -28.11
N GLY A 333 1.21 -3.01 -27.62
CA GLY A 333 -0.24 -3.15 -27.76
C GLY A 333 -0.84 -4.29 -26.93
N GLU A 334 -0.08 -4.87 -25.99
CA GLU A 334 -0.54 -5.97 -25.14
C GLU A 334 -1.34 -5.47 -23.90
N PHE A 335 -1.11 -4.24 -23.46
CA PHE A 335 -1.95 -3.57 -22.47
C PHE A 335 -3.20 -2.98 -23.12
N ASP A 336 -4.34 -2.93 -22.40
CA ASP A 336 -5.56 -2.29 -22.86
C ASP A 336 -5.41 -0.76 -22.96
N ALA A 337 -4.54 -0.19 -22.13
CA ALA A 337 -4.10 1.20 -22.19
C ALA A 337 -2.73 1.35 -21.51
N VAL A 338 -2.07 2.47 -21.79
CA VAL A 338 -0.76 2.80 -21.21
C VAL A 338 -0.82 4.19 -20.58
N VAL A 339 -0.21 4.33 -19.40
CA VAL A 339 0.03 5.62 -18.75
C VAL A 339 1.54 5.83 -18.66
N ASP A 340 2.01 6.92 -19.25
CA ASP A 340 3.44 7.23 -19.30
C ASP A 340 3.89 8.02 -18.09
N LEU A 341 4.14 7.27 -16.98
CA LEU A 341 4.62 7.86 -15.73
C LEU A 341 6.07 8.37 -15.83
N GLU A 342 6.89 7.79 -16.73
CA GLU A 342 8.22 8.33 -17.01
C GLU A 342 8.12 9.75 -17.58
N ALA A 343 7.25 9.96 -18.56
CA ALA A 343 7.04 11.29 -19.14
C ALA A 343 6.50 12.30 -18.12
N ALA A 344 5.67 11.85 -17.17
CA ALA A 344 5.09 12.70 -16.12
C ALA A 344 6.11 13.14 -15.06
N THR A 345 7.17 12.35 -14.83
CA THR A 345 8.09 12.54 -13.69
C THR A 345 9.53 12.80 -14.07
N ARG A 346 9.87 12.73 -15.36
CA ARG A 346 11.23 13.02 -15.85
C ARG A 346 11.52 14.50 -15.85
N ASP A 347 12.80 14.84 -15.75
CA ASP A 347 13.32 16.16 -16.06
C ASP A 347 13.08 16.47 -17.56
N PRO A 348 12.32 17.51 -17.91
CA PRO A 348 12.00 17.83 -19.30
C PRO A 348 13.23 18.23 -20.12
N ASP A 349 14.29 18.72 -19.48
CA ASP A 349 15.53 19.17 -20.14
C ASP A 349 16.55 18.04 -20.28
N SER A 350 16.28 16.85 -19.69
CA SER A 350 17.17 15.70 -19.79
C SER A 350 17.00 14.97 -21.12
N ALA A 351 18.14 14.72 -21.80
CA ALA A 351 18.16 13.91 -23.02
C ALA A 351 18.46 12.44 -22.72
N GLU A 352 19.70 12.16 -22.29
CA GLU A 352 20.21 10.83 -21.96
C GLU A 352 21.30 10.96 -20.86
N PRO A 353 21.27 10.18 -19.78
CA PRO A 353 20.17 9.32 -19.32
C PRO A 353 18.93 10.13 -18.91
N VAL A 354 17.76 9.51 -18.96
CA VAL A 354 16.52 10.15 -18.52
C VAL A 354 16.57 10.34 -17.00
N LYS A 355 16.61 11.62 -16.58
CA LYS A 355 16.75 12.00 -15.18
C LYS A 355 15.40 12.21 -14.51
N VAL A 356 15.38 12.04 -13.20
CA VAL A 356 14.27 12.43 -12.37
C VAL A 356 14.11 13.94 -12.34
N ARG A 357 12.88 14.42 -12.25
CA ARG A 357 12.55 15.81 -11.98
C ARG A 357 12.63 16.03 -10.46
N THR A 358 13.74 16.63 -10.01
CA THR A 358 14.14 16.63 -8.61
C THR A 358 13.07 17.15 -7.63
N GLU A 359 12.24 18.11 -8.03
CA GLU A 359 11.15 18.62 -7.20
C GLU A 359 10.00 17.64 -7.00
N PHE A 360 9.97 16.52 -7.76
CA PHE A 360 8.96 15.47 -7.65
C PHE A 360 9.42 14.27 -6.83
N PHE A 361 10.66 14.25 -6.40
CA PHE A 361 11.23 13.12 -5.69
C PHE A 361 11.73 13.53 -4.31
N SER A 362 11.78 12.57 -3.40
CA SER A 362 12.40 12.72 -2.09
C SER A 362 13.92 12.83 -2.22
N ASP A 363 14.61 13.03 -1.10
CA ASP A 363 16.07 13.15 -1.04
C ASP A 363 16.79 11.87 -1.51
N ASP A 364 16.11 10.72 -1.52
CA ASP A 364 16.67 9.46 -2.04
C ASP A 364 16.71 9.42 -3.57
N GLY A 365 15.99 10.31 -4.24
CA GLY A 365 15.92 10.46 -5.69
C GLY A 365 15.18 9.31 -6.41
N ILE A 366 14.59 8.36 -5.67
CA ILE A 366 13.89 7.18 -6.21
C ILE A 366 12.39 7.28 -5.99
N HIS A 367 11.98 7.67 -4.79
CA HIS A 367 10.57 7.70 -4.41
C HIS A 367 9.96 9.08 -4.67
N PRO A 368 8.85 9.13 -5.43
CA PRO A 368 8.13 10.39 -5.64
C PRO A 368 7.54 10.91 -4.32
N ASN A 369 7.80 12.18 -4.02
CA ASN A 369 7.15 12.90 -2.92
C ASN A 369 5.68 13.23 -3.27
N ASP A 370 4.98 13.96 -2.39
CA ASP A 370 3.56 14.32 -2.59
C ASP A 370 3.32 14.99 -3.96
N ALA A 371 4.22 15.86 -4.40
CA ALA A 371 4.10 16.56 -5.70
C ALA A 371 4.29 15.58 -6.88
N GLY A 372 5.25 14.67 -6.79
CA GLY A 372 5.49 13.63 -7.78
C GLY A 372 4.33 12.65 -7.87
N GLN A 373 3.81 12.21 -6.73
CA GLN A 373 2.64 11.34 -6.66
C GLN A 373 1.38 12.02 -7.27
N GLN A 374 1.22 13.31 -7.04
CA GLN A 374 0.14 14.09 -7.65
C GLN A 374 0.31 14.18 -9.17
N ALA A 375 1.53 14.45 -9.66
CA ALA A 375 1.83 14.48 -11.09
C ALA A 375 1.57 13.12 -11.78
N MET A 376 1.91 12.02 -11.11
CA MET A 376 1.60 10.68 -11.58
C MET A 376 0.09 10.46 -11.68
N ALA A 377 -0.68 10.85 -10.66
CA ALA A 377 -2.13 10.74 -10.71
C ALA A 377 -2.75 11.57 -11.85
N GLU A 378 -2.19 12.75 -12.15
CA GLU A 378 -2.65 13.64 -13.23
C GLU A 378 -2.40 13.09 -14.62
N ALA A 379 -1.42 12.19 -14.79
CA ALA A 379 -1.13 11.53 -16.06
C ALA A 379 -2.25 10.56 -16.52
N PHE A 380 -3.14 10.15 -15.62
CA PHE A 380 -4.25 9.28 -15.97
C PHE A 380 -5.39 10.06 -16.67
N ASP A 381 -5.75 9.61 -17.88
CA ASP A 381 -7.01 10.01 -18.49
C ASP A 381 -8.16 9.30 -17.76
N LEU A 382 -9.04 10.06 -17.12
CA LEU A 382 -10.15 9.51 -16.35
C LEU A 382 -11.19 8.77 -17.21
N GLU A 383 -11.24 9.05 -18.50
CA GLU A 383 -12.15 8.37 -19.44
C GLU A 383 -11.81 6.88 -19.61
N LEU A 384 -10.60 6.45 -19.30
CA LEU A 384 -10.20 5.03 -19.25
C LEU A 384 -11.09 4.20 -18.32
N PHE A 385 -11.69 4.83 -17.32
CA PHE A 385 -12.46 4.19 -16.26
C PHE A 385 -13.99 4.43 -16.38
N ARG A 386 -14.46 4.95 -17.51
CA ARG A 386 -15.87 5.30 -17.66
C ARG A 386 -16.80 4.07 -17.84
N GLU A 387 -16.35 3.04 -18.52
CA GLU A 387 -17.12 1.85 -18.88
C GLU A 387 -17.17 0.76 -17.82
#